data_725235eca161d50480cf9a0e3590cc53
#
_entry.id   725235eca161d50480cf9a0e3590cc53
#
_cell.length_a   1.000
_cell.length_b   1.000
_cell.length_c   1.000
_cell.angle_alpha   90.00
_cell.angle_beta   90.00
_cell.angle_gamma   90.00
#
_symmetry.space_group_name_H-M   'P 1'
#
loop_
_entity.id
_entity.type
_entity.pdbx_description
1 polymer ?
#
loop_
_entity_poly.entity_id
_entity_poly.type
_entity_poly.pdbx_seq_one_letter_code
_entity_poly.pdbx_strand_id
1 'polypeptide(L)'
;MAKPNRESAGERAQRVAGAYVTRNSECAYNNLKVMTRVVSAVYDEELRGVGLRASQLALLWAIRAMEPVEFGRLGATTFTDQTTLSRTVALLKKAGLVSVRVGADRRVRVISLTPAGVGRFAAAMPLWERAQARAGEWLSLDDLRGVARKVRKAARTPV
;
A
#
# COMPACT_ATOMS: atom_id res chain seq x y z
N MET A 1 37.49 33.50 -35.24
CA MET A 1 36.20 33.15 -34.63
C MET A 1 36.01 31.65 -34.74
N ALA A 2 36.11 30.90 -33.63
CA ALA A 2 35.88 29.48 -33.61
C ALA A 2 34.36 29.18 -33.72
N LYS A 3 33.97 28.30 -34.65
CA LYS A 3 32.57 27.85 -34.75
C LYS A 3 32.18 27.09 -33.49
N PRO A 4 30.97 27.34 -32.92
CA PRO A 4 30.51 26.59 -31.78
C PRO A 4 30.43 25.10 -32.18
N ASN A 5 31.09 24.25 -31.41
CA ASN A 5 31.05 22.79 -31.55
C ASN A 5 29.60 22.33 -31.40
N ARG A 6 29.00 21.81 -32.47
CA ARG A 6 27.64 21.27 -32.44
C ARG A 6 27.68 19.92 -31.76
N GLU A 7 27.05 19.82 -30.57
CA GLU A 7 26.82 18.57 -29.84
C GLU A 7 26.27 17.49 -30.80
N SER A 8 26.89 16.33 -30.82
CA SER A 8 26.43 15.20 -31.63
C SER A 8 25.07 14.66 -31.13
N ALA A 9 24.34 13.98 -32.00
CA ALA A 9 23.07 13.37 -31.63
C ALA A 9 23.23 12.34 -30.46
N GLY A 10 24.37 11.63 -30.43
CA GLY A 10 24.73 10.70 -29.34
C GLY A 10 24.98 11.39 -28.00
N GLU A 11 25.76 12.47 -28.00
CA GLU A 11 26.01 13.25 -26.78
C GLU A 11 24.74 13.89 -26.23
N ARG A 12 23.87 14.39 -27.11
CA ARG A 12 22.55 14.89 -26.72
C ARG A 12 21.67 13.81 -26.12
N ALA A 13 21.64 12.60 -26.71
CA ALA A 13 20.88 11.46 -26.18
C ALA A 13 21.39 11.03 -24.80
N GLN A 14 22.72 10.94 -24.62
CA GLN A 14 23.33 10.62 -23.31
C GLN A 14 23.07 11.68 -22.25
N ARG A 15 23.15 12.96 -22.61
CA ARG A 15 22.84 14.07 -21.68
C ARG A 15 21.38 14.05 -21.26
N VAL A 16 20.46 13.83 -22.21
CA VAL A 16 19.03 13.71 -21.92
C VAL A 16 18.76 12.50 -21.04
N ALA A 17 19.35 11.34 -21.35
CA ALA A 17 19.20 10.12 -20.53
C ALA A 17 19.73 10.33 -19.10
N GLY A 18 20.91 10.96 -18.95
CA GLY A 18 21.48 11.31 -17.65
C GLY A 18 20.57 12.26 -16.85
N ALA A 19 20.04 13.30 -17.50
CA ALA A 19 19.09 14.23 -16.86
C ALA A 19 17.78 13.54 -16.45
N TYR A 20 17.29 12.56 -17.23
CA TYR A 20 16.12 11.76 -16.86
C TYR A 20 16.38 10.87 -15.64
N VAL A 21 17.55 10.25 -15.54
CA VAL A 21 17.93 9.42 -14.38
C VAL A 21 17.98 10.27 -13.12
N THR A 22 18.62 11.43 -13.16
CA THR A 22 18.71 12.35 -12.01
C THR A 22 17.33 12.87 -11.60
N ARG A 23 16.51 13.33 -12.55
CA ARG A 23 15.14 13.80 -12.27
C ARG A 23 14.22 12.69 -11.76
N ASN A 24 14.45 11.44 -12.15
CA ASN A 24 13.65 10.33 -11.67
C ASN A 24 13.88 10.05 -10.17
N SER A 25 15.09 10.32 -9.64
CA SER A 25 15.35 10.24 -8.19
C SER A 25 14.67 11.36 -7.38
N GLU A 26 14.33 12.48 -8.00
CA GLU A 26 13.57 13.57 -7.40
C GLU A 26 12.05 13.38 -7.51
N CYS A 27 11.60 12.44 -8.33
CA CYS A 27 10.18 12.20 -8.57
C CYS A 27 9.49 11.58 -7.34
N ALA A 28 8.57 12.33 -6.72
CA ALA A 28 7.81 11.87 -5.55
C ALA A 28 7.08 10.55 -5.82
N TYR A 29 6.45 10.40 -7.00
CA TYR A 29 5.75 9.16 -7.38
C TYR A 29 6.69 7.96 -7.42
N ASN A 30 7.86 8.11 -8.07
CA ASN A 30 8.83 7.03 -8.17
C ASN A 30 9.41 6.64 -6.81
N ASN A 31 9.76 7.63 -5.98
CA ASN A 31 10.26 7.41 -4.63
C ASN A 31 9.23 6.67 -3.77
N LEU A 32 7.97 7.11 -3.77
CA LEU A 32 6.90 6.43 -3.04
C LEU A 32 6.69 5.00 -3.53
N LYS A 33 6.73 4.77 -4.84
CA LYS A 33 6.61 3.43 -5.42
C LYS A 33 7.74 2.50 -4.99
N VAL A 34 8.99 2.98 -5.02
CA VAL A 34 10.16 2.22 -4.56
C VAL A 34 10.05 1.94 -3.06
N MET A 35 9.76 2.97 -2.24
CA MET A 35 9.59 2.81 -0.79
C MET A 35 8.51 1.79 -0.46
N THR A 36 7.33 1.89 -1.08
CA THR A 36 6.24 0.93 -0.87
C THR A 36 6.67 -0.49 -1.21
N ARG A 37 7.42 -0.67 -2.29
CA ARG A 37 7.88 -1.99 -2.72
C ARG A 37 8.88 -2.61 -1.73
N VAL A 38 9.86 -1.82 -1.26
CA VAL A 38 10.88 -2.26 -0.31
C VAL A 38 10.25 -2.56 1.06
N VAL A 39 9.43 -1.65 1.57
CA VAL A 39 8.72 -1.84 2.84
C VAL A 39 7.82 -3.08 2.77
N SER A 40 7.01 -3.22 1.69
CA SER A 40 6.14 -4.39 1.54
C SER A 40 6.91 -5.71 1.53
N ALA A 41 8.12 -5.75 0.95
CA ALA A 41 8.94 -6.96 0.94
C ALA A 41 9.36 -7.39 2.35
N VAL A 42 9.74 -6.44 3.21
CA VAL A 42 10.07 -6.70 4.62
C VAL A 42 8.87 -7.30 5.38
N TYR A 43 7.70 -6.70 5.19
CA TYR A 43 6.47 -7.20 5.83
C TYR A 43 6.03 -8.56 5.28
N ASP A 44 6.11 -8.75 3.96
CA ASP A 44 5.73 -10.03 3.33
C ASP A 44 6.63 -11.17 3.79
N GLU A 45 7.91 -10.90 4.05
CA GLU A 45 8.87 -11.86 4.60
C GLU A 45 8.46 -12.29 6.01
N GLU A 46 8.24 -11.36 6.92
CA GLU A 46 7.83 -11.64 8.30
C GLU A 46 6.48 -12.36 8.35
N LEU A 47 5.51 -11.92 7.56
CA LEU A 47 4.15 -12.45 7.54
C LEU A 47 4.02 -13.81 6.83
N ARG A 48 5.08 -14.30 6.19
CA ARG A 48 5.07 -15.57 5.43
C ARG A 48 4.60 -16.74 6.29
N GLY A 49 5.04 -16.80 7.56
CA GLY A 49 4.69 -17.87 8.50
C GLY A 49 3.21 -18.00 8.80
N VAL A 50 2.44 -16.90 8.65
CA VAL A 50 0.99 -16.90 8.81
C VAL A 50 0.23 -16.85 7.47
N GLY A 51 0.94 -16.95 6.34
CA GLY A 51 0.34 -16.98 5.01
C GLY A 51 -0.37 -15.70 4.62
N LEU A 52 0.10 -14.54 5.11
CA LEU A 52 -0.43 -13.23 4.77
C LEU A 52 0.62 -12.40 4.03
N ARG A 53 0.14 -11.44 3.23
CA ARG A 53 0.93 -10.35 2.67
C ARG A 53 0.62 -9.04 3.41
N ALA A 54 1.53 -8.07 3.33
CA ALA A 54 1.38 -6.73 3.91
C ALA A 54 0.02 -6.10 3.55
N SER A 55 -0.35 -6.13 2.27
CA SER A 55 -1.63 -5.57 1.79
C SER A 55 -2.86 -6.29 2.36
N GLN A 56 -2.77 -7.61 2.58
CA GLN A 56 -3.84 -8.40 3.17
C GLN A 56 -4.00 -8.11 4.66
N LEU A 57 -2.88 -8.02 5.40
CA LEU A 57 -2.91 -7.63 6.81
C LEU A 57 -3.49 -6.23 6.99
N ALA A 58 -3.07 -5.26 6.16
CA ALA A 58 -3.61 -3.91 6.20
C ALA A 58 -5.14 -3.89 5.98
N LEU A 59 -5.65 -4.74 5.08
CA LEU A 59 -7.08 -4.84 4.83
C LEU A 59 -7.82 -5.54 5.99
N LEU A 60 -7.27 -6.63 6.55
CA LEU A 60 -7.82 -7.27 7.75
C LEU A 60 -7.90 -6.29 8.92
N TRP A 61 -6.88 -5.44 9.09
CA TRP A 61 -6.87 -4.40 10.12
C TRP A 61 -7.99 -3.38 9.92
N ALA A 62 -8.16 -2.89 8.69
CA ALA A 62 -9.23 -1.96 8.38
C ALA A 62 -10.62 -2.57 8.61
N ILE A 63 -10.82 -3.84 8.20
CA ILE A 63 -12.06 -4.56 8.47
C ILE A 63 -12.27 -4.69 9.98
N ARG A 64 -11.27 -5.16 10.73
CA ARG A 64 -11.35 -5.35 12.20
C ARG A 64 -11.74 -4.08 12.95
N ALA A 65 -11.25 -2.93 12.48
CA ALA A 65 -11.52 -1.62 13.10
C ALA A 65 -12.92 -1.08 12.80
N MET A 66 -13.60 -1.59 11.75
CA MET A 66 -14.86 -1.02 11.26
C MET A 66 -15.99 -2.05 11.13
N GLU A 67 -15.73 -3.33 11.42
CA GLU A 67 -16.70 -4.41 11.17
C GLU A 67 -17.99 -4.30 11.99
N PRO A 68 -19.13 -4.59 11.38
CA PRO A 68 -19.31 -4.92 9.96
C PRO A 68 -19.12 -3.68 9.06
N VAL A 69 -18.37 -3.80 7.96
CA VAL A 69 -18.06 -2.65 7.08
C VAL A 69 -18.60 -2.84 5.67
N GLU A 70 -19.18 -1.80 5.11
CA GLU A 70 -19.61 -1.78 3.72
C GLU A 70 -18.41 -1.76 2.77
N PHE A 71 -18.55 -2.48 1.65
CA PHE A 71 -17.49 -2.61 0.64
C PHE A 71 -16.99 -1.25 0.13
N GLY A 72 -17.90 -0.33 -0.19
CA GLY A 72 -17.56 1.02 -0.65
C GLY A 72 -16.83 1.83 0.42
N ARG A 73 -17.30 1.77 1.69
CA ARG A 73 -16.67 2.45 2.82
C ARG A 73 -15.26 1.91 3.08
N LEU A 74 -15.06 0.59 2.96
CA LEU A 74 -13.75 -0.02 3.11
C LEU A 74 -12.77 0.50 2.06
N GLY A 75 -13.17 0.55 0.77
CA GLY A 75 -12.36 1.11 -0.31
C GLY A 75 -11.99 2.57 -0.08
N ALA A 76 -12.96 3.40 0.27
CA ALA A 76 -12.74 4.82 0.56
C ALA A 76 -11.76 5.03 1.73
N THR A 77 -11.90 4.24 2.80
CA THR A 77 -11.04 4.35 4.00
C THR A 77 -9.62 3.88 3.75
N THR A 78 -9.46 2.83 2.94
CA THR A 78 -8.13 2.26 2.61
C THR A 78 -7.49 2.90 1.38
N PHE A 79 -8.15 3.87 0.73
CA PHE A 79 -7.71 4.47 -0.53
C PHE A 79 -7.40 3.42 -1.61
N THR A 80 -8.17 2.34 -1.62
CA THR A 80 -7.97 1.22 -2.54
C THR A 80 -9.01 1.27 -3.65
N ASP A 81 -8.56 1.18 -4.90
CA ASP A 81 -9.48 1.08 -6.04
C ASP A 81 -10.33 -0.20 -5.97
N GLN A 82 -11.50 -0.14 -6.59
CA GLN A 82 -12.52 -1.19 -6.49
C GLN A 82 -12.02 -2.54 -7.01
N THR A 83 -11.19 -2.55 -8.05
CA THR A 83 -10.67 -3.78 -8.65
C THR A 83 -9.68 -4.49 -7.71
N THR A 84 -8.73 -3.73 -7.16
CA THR A 84 -7.74 -4.22 -6.19
C THR A 84 -8.42 -4.69 -4.91
N LEU A 85 -9.38 -3.91 -4.40
CA LEU A 85 -10.16 -4.28 -3.23
C LEU A 85 -10.92 -5.59 -3.46
N SER A 86 -11.63 -5.72 -4.58
CA SER A 86 -12.40 -6.91 -4.92
C SER A 86 -11.53 -8.17 -4.98
N ARG A 87 -10.36 -8.06 -5.62
CA ARG A 87 -9.39 -9.17 -5.70
C ARG A 87 -8.88 -9.58 -4.32
N THR A 88 -8.50 -8.61 -3.49
CA THR A 88 -7.95 -8.90 -2.16
C THR A 88 -9.02 -9.49 -1.25
N VAL A 89 -10.24 -8.95 -1.25
CA VAL A 89 -11.38 -9.50 -0.49
C VAL A 89 -11.71 -10.92 -0.96
N ALA A 90 -11.70 -11.19 -2.27
CA ALA A 90 -11.94 -12.53 -2.80
C ALA A 90 -10.88 -13.54 -2.32
N LEU A 91 -9.61 -13.16 -2.29
CA LEU A 91 -8.53 -14.00 -1.75
C LEU A 91 -8.71 -14.28 -0.26
N LEU A 92 -9.02 -13.25 0.55
CA LEU A 92 -9.27 -13.40 1.98
C LEU A 92 -10.51 -14.26 2.26
N LYS A 93 -11.57 -14.10 1.45
CA LYS A 93 -12.78 -14.94 1.51
C LYS A 93 -12.46 -16.40 1.16
N LYS A 94 -11.70 -16.63 0.09
CA LYS A 94 -11.25 -17.99 -0.31
C LYS A 94 -10.41 -18.65 0.79
N ALA A 95 -9.60 -17.87 1.50
CA ALA A 95 -8.83 -18.33 2.66
C ALA A 95 -9.68 -18.49 3.94
N GLY A 96 -10.99 -18.22 3.90
CA GLY A 96 -11.89 -18.34 5.05
C GLY A 96 -11.70 -17.26 6.12
N LEU A 97 -10.97 -16.17 5.83
CA LEU A 97 -10.61 -15.15 6.82
C LEU A 97 -11.66 -14.04 6.94
N VAL A 98 -12.44 -13.81 5.89
CA VAL A 98 -13.54 -12.84 5.89
C VAL A 98 -14.82 -13.46 5.37
N SER A 99 -15.95 -12.97 5.87
CA SER A 99 -17.29 -13.24 5.35
C SER A 99 -17.79 -12.01 4.58
N VAL A 100 -18.51 -12.24 3.49
CA VAL A 100 -19.16 -11.20 2.70
C VAL A 100 -20.65 -11.53 2.64
N ARG A 101 -21.49 -10.65 3.15
CA ARG A 101 -22.96 -10.81 3.19
C ARG A 101 -23.63 -9.67 2.43
N VAL A 102 -24.87 -9.88 2.04
CA VAL A 102 -25.72 -8.81 1.55
C VAL A 102 -26.15 -7.98 2.77
N GLY A 103 -26.03 -6.66 2.67
CA GLY A 103 -26.48 -5.74 3.72
C GLY A 103 -28.00 -5.59 3.80
N ALA A 104 -28.48 -4.68 4.62
CA ALA A 104 -29.91 -4.34 4.71
C ALA A 104 -30.45 -3.85 3.35
N ASP A 105 -29.67 -3.02 2.63
CA ASP A 105 -29.87 -2.77 1.21
C ASP A 105 -29.19 -3.91 0.42
N ARG A 106 -29.97 -4.60 -0.42
CA ARG A 106 -29.53 -5.72 -1.26
C ARG A 106 -28.42 -5.34 -2.24
N ARG A 107 -28.23 -4.05 -2.52
CA ARG A 107 -27.16 -3.50 -3.37
C ARG A 107 -25.82 -3.39 -2.62
N VAL A 108 -25.85 -3.40 -1.30
CA VAL A 108 -24.68 -3.19 -0.45
C VAL A 108 -24.15 -4.54 0.01
N ARG A 109 -22.84 -4.71 -0.10
CA ARG A 109 -22.11 -5.86 0.46
C ARG A 109 -21.41 -5.43 1.72
N VAL A 110 -21.54 -6.23 2.76
CA VAL A 110 -20.94 -6.01 4.08
C VAL A 110 -19.92 -7.09 4.37
N ILE A 111 -18.78 -6.68 4.89
CA ILE A 111 -17.63 -7.54 5.17
C ILE A 111 -17.38 -7.56 6.67
N SER A 112 -17.08 -8.75 7.20
CA SER A 112 -16.64 -8.96 8.58
C SER A 112 -15.55 -10.03 8.62
N LEU A 113 -14.71 -10.00 9.67
CA LEU A 113 -13.82 -11.12 9.93
C LEU A 113 -14.62 -12.39 10.31
N THR A 114 -14.07 -13.53 9.98
CA THR A 114 -14.51 -14.81 10.56
C THR A 114 -13.74 -15.08 11.85
N PRO A 115 -14.13 -16.05 12.68
CA PRO A 115 -13.31 -16.48 13.82
C PRO A 115 -11.88 -16.88 13.40
N ALA A 116 -11.73 -17.55 12.25
CA ALA A 116 -10.42 -17.86 11.67
C ALA A 116 -9.66 -16.60 11.24
N GLY A 117 -10.35 -15.58 10.72
CA GLY A 117 -9.78 -14.28 10.39
C GLY A 117 -9.27 -13.54 11.62
N VAL A 118 -10.06 -13.54 12.70
CA VAL A 118 -9.64 -12.95 13.99
C VAL A 118 -8.40 -13.65 14.52
N GLY A 119 -8.37 -14.98 14.53
CA GLY A 119 -7.20 -15.76 14.97
C GLY A 119 -5.96 -15.49 14.09
N ARG A 120 -6.14 -15.44 12.76
CA ARG A 120 -5.04 -15.13 11.83
C ARG A 120 -4.51 -13.72 12.02
N PHE A 121 -5.40 -12.75 12.23
CA PHE A 121 -5.02 -11.37 12.53
C PHE A 121 -4.22 -11.30 13.83
N ALA A 122 -4.69 -11.94 14.91
CA ALA A 122 -3.96 -11.97 16.19
C ALA A 122 -2.56 -12.60 16.04
N ALA A 123 -2.45 -13.72 15.31
CA ALA A 123 -1.17 -14.38 15.04
C ALA A 123 -0.21 -13.52 14.20
N ALA A 124 -0.74 -12.59 13.40
CA ALA A 124 0.07 -11.69 12.59
C ALA A 124 0.67 -10.52 13.39
N MET A 125 0.12 -10.17 14.56
CA MET A 125 0.55 -8.98 15.31
C MET A 125 2.03 -9.01 15.74
N PRO A 126 2.55 -10.06 16.37
CA PRO A 126 3.97 -10.11 16.73
C PRO A 126 4.89 -10.11 15.50
N LEU A 127 4.43 -10.62 14.35
CA LEU A 127 5.17 -10.58 13.09
C LEU A 127 5.20 -9.16 12.50
N TRP A 128 4.08 -8.46 12.60
CA TRP A 128 3.98 -7.07 12.23
C TRP A 128 4.90 -6.19 13.08
N GLU A 129 5.00 -6.43 14.39
CA GLU A 129 5.92 -5.70 15.28
C GLU A 129 7.37 -5.90 14.87
N ARG A 130 7.77 -7.13 14.51
CA ARG A 130 9.10 -7.40 13.97
C ARG A 130 9.36 -6.68 12.65
N ALA A 131 8.40 -6.72 11.72
CA ALA A 131 8.50 -5.98 10.46
C ALA A 131 8.65 -4.47 10.67
N GLN A 132 7.90 -3.91 11.65
CA GLN A 132 8.01 -2.51 12.05
C GLN A 132 9.41 -2.18 12.60
N ALA A 133 9.95 -3.02 13.48
CA ALA A 133 11.30 -2.83 14.03
C ALA A 133 12.36 -2.85 12.91
N ARG A 134 12.32 -3.84 12.02
CA ARG A 134 13.24 -3.94 10.87
C ARG A 134 13.12 -2.74 9.92
N ALA A 135 11.91 -2.30 9.60
CA ALA A 135 11.72 -1.12 8.76
C ALA A 135 12.23 0.15 9.46
N GLY A 136 12.08 0.23 10.79
CA GLY A 136 12.52 1.35 11.59
C GLY A 136 14.05 1.53 11.67
N GLU A 137 14.85 0.50 11.35
CA GLU A 137 16.31 0.58 11.31
C GLU A 137 16.84 1.57 10.25
N TRP A 138 16.08 1.77 9.18
CA TRP A 138 16.48 2.60 8.05
C TRP A 138 15.39 3.59 7.61
N LEU A 139 14.23 3.61 8.25
CA LEU A 139 13.09 4.45 7.91
C LEU A 139 12.54 5.13 9.17
N SER A 140 12.50 6.45 9.18
CA SER A 140 11.81 7.18 10.25
C SER A 140 10.29 6.95 10.15
N LEU A 141 9.76 6.11 11.03
CA LEU A 141 8.33 5.80 11.08
C LEU A 141 7.49 7.01 11.50
N ASP A 142 8.06 7.93 12.29
CA ASP A 142 7.37 9.15 12.71
C ASP A 142 7.25 10.15 11.56
N ASP A 143 8.30 10.30 10.75
CA ASP A 143 8.26 11.12 9.54
C ASP A 143 7.23 10.57 8.56
N LEU A 144 7.21 9.25 8.35
CA LEU A 144 6.21 8.58 7.52
C LEU A 144 4.78 8.84 8.01
N ARG A 145 4.52 8.74 9.32
CA ARG A 145 3.22 9.07 9.90
C ARG A 145 2.86 10.52 9.63
N GLY A 146 3.83 11.43 9.76
CA GLY A 146 3.67 12.85 9.44
C GLY A 146 3.26 13.09 7.99
N VAL A 147 3.99 12.50 7.05
CA VAL A 147 3.70 12.57 5.61
C VAL A 147 2.34 11.96 5.30
N ALA A 148 2.07 10.74 5.77
CA ALA A 148 0.80 10.06 5.54
C ALA A 148 -0.41 10.87 6.04
N ARG A 149 -0.29 11.55 7.17
CA ARG A 149 -1.33 12.44 7.72
C ARG A 149 -1.60 13.63 6.80
N LYS A 150 -0.53 14.28 6.27
CA LYS A 150 -0.64 15.39 5.32
C LYS A 150 -1.32 14.95 4.02
N VAL A 151 -0.89 13.82 3.45
CA VAL A 151 -1.46 13.26 2.23
C VAL A 151 -2.94 12.89 2.40
N ARG A 152 -3.31 12.23 3.51
CA ARG A 152 -4.72 11.92 3.79
C ARG A 152 -5.60 13.16 3.94
N LYS A 153 -5.06 14.25 4.51
CA LYS A 153 -5.79 15.53 4.59
C LYS A 153 -5.98 16.10 3.19
N ALA A 154 -4.96 16.14 2.36
CA ALA A 154 -5.03 16.64 0.98
C ALA A 154 -6.01 15.82 0.13
N ALA A 155 -6.00 14.48 0.23
CA ALA A 155 -6.91 13.59 -0.52
C ALA A 155 -8.39 13.72 -0.13
N ARG A 156 -8.72 14.34 1.00
CA ARG A 156 -10.11 14.62 1.42
C ARG A 156 -10.61 15.99 0.98
N THR A 157 -9.74 16.86 0.48
CA THR A 157 -10.12 18.17 -0.05
C THR A 157 -10.44 17.98 -1.53
N PRO A 158 -11.66 18.25 -2.00
CA PRO A 158 -11.99 18.21 -3.43
C PRO A 158 -11.06 19.17 -4.18
N VAL A 159 -10.49 18.72 -5.30
CA VAL A 159 -9.80 19.58 -6.27
C VAL A 159 -10.84 20.34 -7.06
#